data_4e99312f9c9dbb8b096696db4046da02
#
_entry.id   4e99312f9c9dbb8b096696db4046da02
#
_cell.length_a   1.000
_cell.length_b   1.000
_cell.length_c   1.000
_cell.angle_alpha   90.00
_cell.angle_beta   90.00
_cell.angle_gamma   90.00
#
_symmetry.space_group_name_H-M   'P 1'
#
loop_
_entity.id
_entity.type
_entity.pdbx_description
1 polymer ?
#
loop_
_entity_poly.entity_id
_entity_poly.type
_entity_poly.pdbx_seq_one_letter_code
_entity_poly.pdbx_strand_id
1 'polypeptide(L)'
;YVLGLDLDARRVADTWRQGATGEWASHSAWVSGLASWRLGDCEAASRSFQTVAAATQQRELRTGALYWAARAEQMCRRPRSVAPLLKAAADSPESFYGLLARETLGMDTKLPADSLIGFDPPVAQLPNVQRAIELARIGEPALAEEMLRHQAKIGTSSEHHALIEVAKKLDLPGAQMWLANFGQPGARADAADRYPNPRWAPLNGWRVDPALAFGHVVQESLFKRSAISPVGAVGLMQVRPGTAQDIARAANIPYSRAALTDPRMNLEMGQSFIEMMRRSSSTAGQLPRVIASYNAGPLPVARWASINDKGDPLLWVESIPYWETRYYVPSVLRNMWVYQGLNKQDAPTLKSMAEHRWPTFPTGITALRH
;
A
#
# COMPACT_ATOMS: atom_id res chain seq x y z
N TYR A 1 -12.95 -17.80 11.16
CA TYR A 1 -12.37 -16.61 11.77
C TYR A 1 -13.18 -15.36 11.45
N VAL A 2 -13.35 -15.00 10.17
CA VAL A 2 -14.08 -13.78 9.76
C VAL A 2 -15.57 -13.75 10.18
N LEU A 3 -16.14 -14.88 10.49
CA LEU A 3 -17.51 -15.02 11.02
C LEU A 3 -17.58 -14.96 12.56
N GLY A 4 -16.47 -14.71 13.24
CA GLY A 4 -16.41 -14.68 14.70
C GLY A 4 -16.43 -16.05 15.39
N LEU A 5 -16.39 -17.15 14.63
CA LEU A 5 -16.36 -18.53 15.15
C LEU A 5 -14.91 -18.94 15.45
N ASP A 6 -14.29 -18.32 16.47
CA ASP A 6 -12.85 -18.43 16.71
C ASP A 6 -12.39 -19.82 17.15
N LEU A 7 -13.16 -20.51 17.99
CA LEU A 7 -12.85 -21.89 18.39
C LEU A 7 -12.84 -22.83 17.17
N ASP A 8 -13.85 -22.72 16.31
CA ASP A 8 -13.92 -23.54 15.10
C ASP A 8 -12.82 -23.15 14.10
N ALA A 9 -12.57 -21.86 13.93
CA ALA A 9 -11.52 -21.37 13.05
C ALA A 9 -10.14 -21.90 13.48
N ARG A 10 -9.83 -21.88 14.79
CA ARG A 10 -8.60 -22.45 15.33
C ARG A 10 -8.54 -23.96 15.09
N ARG A 11 -9.59 -24.70 15.44
CA ARG A 11 -9.64 -26.15 15.26
C ARG A 11 -9.42 -26.54 13.79
N VAL A 12 -10.14 -25.92 12.88
CA VAL A 12 -10.00 -26.19 11.44
C VAL A 12 -8.60 -25.85 10.94
N ALA A 13 -8.07 -24.68 11.31
CA ALA A 13 -6.72 -24.25 10.91
C ALA A 13 -5.65 -25.23 11.44
N ASP A 14 -5.74 -25.67 12.70
CA ASP A 14 -4.78 -26.61 13.29
C ASP A 14 -4.86 -27.99 12.62
N THR A 15 -6.05 -28.46 12.25
CA THR A 15 -6.24 -29.72 11.53
C THR A 15 -5.63 -29.64 10.13
N TRP A 16 -5.92 -28.57 9.38
CA TRP A 16 -5.36 -28.37 8.03
C TRP A 16 -3.85 -28.22 8.05
N ARG A 17 -3.28 -27.60 9.08
CA ARG A 17 -1.83 -27.44 9.22
C ARG A 17 -1.09 -28.77 9.30
N GLN A 18 -1.69 -29.82 9.86
CA GLN A 18 -1.07 -31.15 9.97
C GLN A 18 -0.81 -31.82 8.61
N GLY A 19 -1.59 -31.48 7.58
CA GLY A 19 -1.43 -32.03 6.23
C GLY A 19 -0.94 -31.04 5.18
N ALA A 20 -0.85 -29.74 5.52
CA ALA A 20 -0.45 -28.70 4.60
C ALA A 20 1.08 -28.51 4.59
N THR A 21 1.59 -28.10 3.43
CA THR A 21 3.02 -27.75 3.23
C THR A 21 3.15 -26.35 2.64
N GLY A 22 4.33 -25.76 2.74
CA GLY A 22 4.65 -24.45 2.15
C GLY A 22 3.76 -23.32 2.69
N GLU A 23 3.38 -22.40 1.81
CA GLU A 23 2.62 -21.19 2.19
C GLU A 23 1.23 -21.50 2.74
N TRP A 24 0.58 -22.59 2.33
CA TRP A 24 -0.73 -22.97 2.88
C TRP A 24 -0.66 -23.32 4.36
N ALA A 25 0.43 -23.98 4.81
CA ALA A 25 0.66 -24.23 6.23
C ALA A 25 0.86 -22.91 6.99
N SER A 26 1.56 -21.95 6.40
CA SER A 26 1.75 -20.61 6.98
C SER A 26 0.43 -19.84 7.12
N HIS A 27 -0.42 -19.84 6.09
CA HIS A 27 -1.73 -19.21 6.17
C HIS A 27 -2.66 -19.88 7.19
N SER A 28 -2.64 -21.22 7.31
CA SER A 28 -3.38 -21.93 8.35
C SER A 28 -2.89 -21.54 9.74
N ALA A 29 -1.57 -21.51 9.97
CA ALA A 29 -1.01 -21.07 11.25
C ALA A 29 -1.35 -19.60 11.56
N TRP A 30 -1.41 -18.72 10.54
CA TRP A 30 -1.84 -17.33 10.67
C TRP A 30 -3.27 -17.23 11.21
N VAL A 31 -4.20 -17.98 10.62
CA VAL A 31 -5.61 -18.02 11.07
C VAL A 31 -5.72 -18.58 12.50
N SER A 32 -4.97 -19.64 12.81
CA SER A 32 -4.91 -20.19 14.19
C SER A 32 -4.39 -19.16 15.19
N GLY A 33 -3.35 -18.40 14.82
CA GLY A 33 -2.79 -17.33 15.63
C GLY A 33 -3.79 -16.21 15.93
N LEU A 34 -4.48 -15.70 14.91
CA LEU A 34 -5.49 -14.66 15.07
C LEU A 34 -6.71 -15.13 15.88
N ALA A 35 -7.16 -16.37 15.66
CA ALA A 35 -8.25 -16.95 16.43
C ALA A 35 -7.86 -17.12 17.91
N SER A 36 -6.67 -17.63 18.19
CA SER A 36 -6.12 -17.76 19.54
C SER A 36 -5.99 -16.39 20.23
N TRP A 37 -5.55 -15.37 19.49
CA TRP A 37 -5.50 -13.99 19.98
C TRP A 37 -6.88 -13.50 20.45
N ARG A 38 -7.93 -13.66 19.62
CA ARG A 38 -9.29 -13.25 20.03
C ARG A 38 -9.84 -14.03 21.20
N LEU A 39 -9.46 -15.31 21.34
CA LEU A 39 -9.82 -16.16 22.47
C LEU A 39 -9.06 -15.81 23.75
N GLY A 40 -8.04 -14.95 23.68
CA GLY A 40 -7.20 -14.61 24.84
C GLY A 40 -6.12 -15.63 25.15
N ASP A 41 -5.93 -16.64 24.28
CA ASP A 41 -4.88 -17.66 24.43
C ASP A 41 -3.56 -17.14 23.83
N CYS A 42 -2.86 -16.34 24.63
CA CYS A 42 -1.63 -15.68 24.20
C CYS A 42 -0.51 -16.67 23.84
N GLU A 43 -0.46 -17.83 24.50
CA GLU A 43 0.58 -18.82 24.23
C GLU A 43 0.37 -19.52 22.89
N ALA A 44 -0.88 -19.94 22.61
CA ALA A 44 -1.19 -20.53 21.31
C ALA A 44 -1.02 -19.50 20.18
N ALA A 45 -1.43 -18.24 20.41
CA ALA A 45 -1.24 -17.16 19.45
C ALA A 45 0.25 -16.94 19.14
N SER A 46 1.10 -16.81 20.16
CA SER A 46 2.54 -16.63 19.99
C SER A 46 3.18 -17.78 19.22
N ARG A 47 2.90 -19.03 19.62
CA ARG A 47 3.45 -20.22 18.90
C ARG A 47 3.04 -20.23 17.44
N SER A 48 1.77 -19.95 17.14
CA SER A 48 1.26 -19.96 15.76
C SER A 48 1.93 -18.89 14.92
N PHE A 49 2.04 -17.65 15.40
CA PHE A 49 2.70 -16.57 14.67
C PHE A 49 4.21 -16.82 14.49
N GLN A 50 4.91 -17.35 15.50
CA GLN A 50 6.33 -17.71 15.34
C GLN A 50 6.52 -18.82 14.31
N THR A 51 5.59 -19.80 14.24
CA THR A 51 5.59 -20.83 13.18
C THR A 51 5.48 -20.19 11.80
N VAL A 52 4.57 -19.22 11.62
CA VAL A 52 4.45 -18.47 10.36
C VAL A 52 5.75 -17.75 10.01
N ALA A 53 6.31 -17.00 10.98
CA ALA A 53 7.52 -16.21 10.76
C ALA A 53 8.73 -17.06 10.34
N ALA A 54 8.81 -18.30 10.84
CA ALA A 54 9.88 -19.25 10.50
C ALA A 54 9.69 -19.93 9.14
N ALA A 55 8.44 -20.13 8.69
CA ALA A 55 8.14 -20.97 7.53
C ALA A 55 7.91 -20.18 6.24
N THR A 56 7.26 -18.99 6.31
CA THR A 56 6.87 -18.24 5.12
C THR A 56 8.02 -17.54 4.44
N GLN A 57 8.00 -17.53 3.10
CA GLN A 57 8.89 -16.73 2.26
C GLN A 57 8.28 -15.36 1.91
N GLN A 58 7.00 -15.14 2.19
CA GLN A 58 6.33 -13.88 1.91
C GLN A 58 6.70 -12.83 2.96
N ARG A 59 7.40 -11.77 2.53
CA ARG A 59 7.90 -10.72 3.43
C ARG A 59 6.81 -10.08 4.29
N GLU A 60 5.66 -9.71 3.70
CA GLU A 60 4.56 -9.07 4.43
C GLU A 60 3.98 -10.01 5.50
N LEU A 61 3.75 -11.28 5.16
CA LEU A 61 3.22 -12.26 6.10
C LEU A 61 4.22 -12.55 7.24
N ARG A 62 5.51 -12.67 6.91
CA ARG A 62 6.57 -12.86 7.91
C ARG A 62 6.65 -11.69 8.87
N THR A 63 6.65 -10.47 8.35
CA THR A 63 6.74 -9.25 9.15
C THR A 63 5.51 -9.10 10.05
N GLY A 64 4.32 -9.39 9.51
CA GLY A 64 3.08 -9.43 10.28
C GLY A 64 3.13 -10.46 11.40
N ALA A 65 3.64 -11.66 11.10
CA ALA A 65 3.75 -12.74 12.08
C ALA A 65 4.70 -12.39 13.24
N LEU A 66 5.83 -11.75 12.95
CA LEU A 66 6.74 -11.25 13.98
C LEU A 66 6.11 -10.17 14.85
N TYR A 67 5.38 -9.23 14.24
CA TYR A 67 4.68 -8.18 14.96
C TYR A 67 3.57 -8.74 15.87
N TRP A 68 2.72 -9.63 15.36
CA TRP A 68 1.66 -10.25 16.14
C TRP A 68 2.19 -11.22 17.19
N ALA A 69 3.34 -11.91 16.94
CA ALA A 69 4.02 -12.70 17.97
C ALA A 69 4.49 -11.80 19.13
N ALA A 70 5.08 -10.63 18.83
CA ALA A 70 5.50 -9.68 19.85
C ALA A 70 4.31 -9.21 20.71
N ARG A 71 3.17 -8.92 20.08
CA ARG A 71 1.94 -8.58 20.79
C ARG A 71 1.43 -9.73 21.67
N ALA A 72 1.51 -10.97 21.19
CA ALA A 72 1.11 -12.14 21.95
C ALA A 72 2.03 -12.36 23.17
N GLU A 73 3.34 -12.16 23.02
CA GLU A 73 4.29 -12.22 24.14
C GLU A 73 4.03 -11.09 25.16
N GLN A 74 3.64 -9.89 24.70
CA GLN A 74 3.23 -8.81 25.59
C GLN A 74 1.96 -9.19 26.38
N MET A 75 0.97 -9.79 25.73
CA MET A 75 -0.25 -10.28 26.37
C MET A 75 0.05 -11.38 27.38
N CYS A 76 1.02 -12.27 27.10
CA CYS A 76 1.53 -13.30 28.03
C CYS A 76 2.42 -12.74 29.15
N ARG A 77 2.64 -11.42 29.22
CA ARG A 77 3.55 -10.76 30.19
C ARG A 77 4.99 -11.24 30.11
N ARG A 78 5.49 -11.50 28.91
CA ARG A 78 6.87 -11.94 28.62
C ARG A 78 7.68 -10.83 27.93
N PRO A 79 7.99 -9.72 28.61
CA PRO A 79 8.57 -8.52 27.98
C PRO A 79 9.94 -8.77 27.32
N ARG A 80 10.70 -9.76 27.80
CA ARG A 80 12.02 -10.09 27.23
C ARG A 80 11.96 -10.57 25.78
N SER A 81 10.83 -11.17 25.37
CA SER A 81 10.61 -11.68 24.00
C SER A 81 10.08 -10.62 23.05
N VAL A 82 9.51 -9.51 23.54
CA VAL A 82 8.82 -8.50 22.74
C VAL A 82 9.79 -7.72 21.84
N ALA A 83 10.82 -7.12 22.43
CA ALA A 83 11.75 -6.26 21.70
C ALA A 83 12.53 -6.98 20.57
N PRO A 84 13.03 -8.21 20.74
CA PRO A 84 13.65 -8.97 19.65
C PRO A 84 12.70 -9.22 18.46
N LEU A 85 11.44 -9.58 18.71
CA LEU A 85 10.45 -9.82 17.67
C LEU A 85 10.08 -8.53 16.91
N LEU A 86 9.88 -7.42 17.65
CA LEU A 86 9.65 -6.12 17.02
C LEU A 86 10.85 -5.65 16.19
N LYS A 87 12.09 -5.84 16.68
CA LYS A 87 13.29 -5.50 15.90
C LYS A 87 13.35 -6.30 14.60
N ALA A 88 13.11 -7.60 14.66
CA ALA A 88 13.09 -8.44 13.47
C ALA A 88 11.96 -8.03 12.48
N ALA A 89 10.82 -7.54 12.95
CA ALA A 89 9.80 -6.96 12.09
C ALA A 89 10.25 -5.61 11.48
N ALA A 90 10.91 -4.76 12.27
CA ALA A 90 11.39 -3.43 11.89
C ALA A 90 12.49 -3.45 10.81
N ASP A 91 13.15 -4.60 10.58
CA ASP A 91 14.13 -4.80 9.50
C ASP A 91 13.51 -4.73 8.08
N SER A 92 12.18 -4.67 7.99
CA SER A 92 11.44 -4.48 6.72
C SER A 92 10.75 -3.11 6.70
N PRO A 93 11.47 -1.99 6.51
CA PRO A 93 10.95 -0.63 6.70
C PRO A 93 9.89 -0.18 5.69
N GLU A 94 9.70 -0.92 4.60
CA GLU A 94 8.69 -0.66 3.58
C GLU A 94 7.51 -1.65 3.67
N SER A 95 7.42 -2.46 4.72
CA SER A 95 6.26 -3.31 4.96
C SER A 95 5.29 -2.67 5.97
N PHE A 96 4.01 -3.05 5.88
CA PHE A 96 2.98 -2.49 6.77
C PHE A 96 3.32 -2.71 8.25
N TYR A 97 3.60 -3.96 8.63
CA TYR A 97 3.94 -4.29 10.01
C TYR A 97 5.37 -3.89 10.41
N GLY A 98 6.29 -3.73 9.44
CA GLY A 98 7.61 -3.20 9.69
C GLY A 98 7.59 -1.73 10.10
N LEU A 99 6.78 -0.91 9.42
CA LEU A 99 6.56 0.48 9.81
C LEU A 99 5.92 0.59 11.20
N LEU A 100 4.91 -0.23 11.51
CA LEU A 100 4.30 -0.31 12.83
C LEU A 100 5.31 -0.71 13.91
N ALA A 101 6.17 -1.69 13.62
CA ALA A 101 7.22 -2.12 14.55
C ALA A 101 8.25 -1.02 14.81
N ARG A 102 8.69 -0.29 13.77
CA ARG A 102 9.59 0.85 13.91
C ARG A 102 8.98 1.94 14.77
N GLU A 103 7.73 2.32 14.51
CA GLU A 103 7.00 3.31 15.32
C GLU A 103 6.87 2.85 16.77
N THR A 104 6.49 1.59 17.00
CA THR A 104 6.38 1.03 18.36
C THR A 104 7.70 1.05 19.13
N LEU A 105 8.84 0.88 18.43
CA LEU A 105 10.18 0.95 19.01
C LEU A 105 10.73 2.37 19.13
N GLY A 106 10.02 3.39 18.66
CA GLY A 106 10.51 4.76 18.57
C GLY A 106 11.67 4.94 17.60
N MET A 107 11.79 4.06 16.60
CA MET A 107 12.78 4.15 15.54
C MET A 107 12.33 5.15 14.47
N ASP A 108 13.29 5.78 13.78
CA ASP A 108 12.97 6.67 12.68
C ASP A 108 12.24 5.92 11.54
N THR A 109 11.05 6.39 11.20
CA THR A 109 10.25 5.89 10.07
C THR A 109 10.45 6.69 8.79
N LYS A 110 11.26 7.77 8.85
CA LYS A 110 11.63 8.56 7.67
C LYS A 110 12.64 7.78 6.85
N LEU A 111 12.29 7.56 5.60
CA LEU A 111 13.14 6.85 4.66
C LEU A 111 14.22 7.77 4.09
N PRO A 112 15.38 7.22 3.66
CA PRO A 112 16.38 8.01 2.96
C PRO A 112 15.74 8.70 1.75
N ALA A 113 16.02 9.99 1.60
CA ALA A 113 15.68 10.69 0.36
C ALA A 113 16.56 10.14 -0.76
N ASP A 114 16.05 10.31 -1.98
CA ASP A 114 16.74 9.94 -3.21
C ASP A 114 18.22 10.35 -3.19
N SER A 115 19.11 9.42 -3.44
CA SER A 115 20.49 9.74 -3.80
C SER A 115 20.47 10.23 -5.25
N LEU A 116 20.52 11.54 -5.44
CA LEU A 116 20.67 12.14 -6.77
C LEU A 116 21.97 11.63 -7.42
N ILE A 117 21.91 10.48 -8.03
CA ILE A 117 22.94 10.02 -8.95
C ILE A 117 22.70 10.80 -10.24
N GLY A 118 23.73 11.52 -10.68
CA GLY A 118 23.64 12.34 -11.87
C GLY A 118 23.22 11.53 -13.09
N PHE A 119 22.66 12.21 -14.05
CA PHE A 119 22.28 11.64 -15.37
C PHE A 119 23.52 10.95 -15.97
N ASP A 120 23.45 9.64 -16.18
CA ASP A 120 24.55 8.89 -16.81
C ASP A 120 24.55 9.17 -18.33
N PRO A 121 25.53 9.96 -18.85
CA PRO A 121 25.56 10.35 -20.24
C PRO A 121 25.52 9.17 -21.23
N PRO A 122 26.21 8.05 -21.01
CA PRO A 122 26.14 6.86 -21.86
C PRO A 122 24.71 6.34 -22.02
N VAL A 123 23.94 6.22 -20.93
CA VAL A 123 22.56 5.70 -20.98
C VAL A 123 21.64 6.66 -21.75
N ALA A 124 21.85 7.97 -21.60
CA ALA A 124 21.10 8.97 -22.35
C ALA A 124 21.30 8.90 -23.88
N GLN A 125 22.40 8.33 -24.34
CA GLN A 125 22.67 8.18 -25.80
C GLN A 125 22.10 6.90 -26.40
N LEU A 126 21.55 6.01 -25.61
CA LEU A 126 20.93 4.78 -26.10
C LEU A 126 19.74 5.09 -27.01
N PRO A 127 19.60 4.43 -28.21
CA PRO A 127 18.55 4.77 -29.15
C PRO A 127 17.13 4.76 -28.62
N ASN A 128 16.80 3.78 -27.72
CA ASN A 128 15.48 3.71 -27.13
C ASN A 128 15.26 4.80 -26.08
N VAL A 129 16.32 5.24 -25.38
CA VAL A 129 16.24 6.35 -24.42
C VAL A 129 16.04 7.67 -25.17
N GLN A 130 16.75 7.89 -26.27
CA GLN A 130 16.54 9.05 -27.14
C GLN A 130 15.10 9.11 -27.68
N ARG A 131 14.56 7.97 -28.13
CA ARG A 131 13.17 7.87 -28.57
C ARG A 131 12.20 8.20 -27.43
N ALA A 132 12.47 7.69 -26.20
CA ALA A 132 11.65 7.99 -25.03
C ALA A 132 11.64 9.49 -24.71
N ILE A 133 12.79 10.17 -24.79
CA ILE A 133 12.90 11.61 -24.59
C ILE A 133 12.04 12.37 -25.60
N GLU A 134 12.17 12.04 -26.89
CA GLU A 134 11.39 12.70 -27.95
C GLU A 134 9.88 12.42 -27.83
N LEU A 135 9.49 11.19 -27.55
CA LEU A 135 8.09 10.82 -27.32
C LEU A 135 7.50 11.59 -26.11
N ALA A 136 8.23 11.69 -25.02
CA ALA A 136 7.79 12.48 -23.87
C ALA A 136 7.63 13.97 -24.23
N ARG A 137 8.56 14.52 -25.03
CA ARG A 137 8.54 15.93 -25.51
C ARG A 137 7.33 16.26 -26.38
N ILE A 138 6.88 15.32 -27.22
CA ILE A 138 5.70 15.50 -28.08
C ILE A 138 4.38 15.10 -27.42
N GLY A 139 4.40 14.76 -26.12
CA GLY A 139 3.19 14.45 -25.34
C GLY A 139 2.71 13.01 -25.48
N GLU A 140 3.58 12.06 -25.84
CA GLU A 140 3.29 10.63 -25.96
C GLU A 140 3.92 9.82 -24.80
N PRO A 141 3.54 10.09 -23.52
CA PRO A 141 4.19 9.48 -22.35
C PRO A 141 4.03 7.96 -22.28
N ALA A 142 2.93 7.41 -22.81
CA ALA A 142 2.71 5.97 -22.79
C ALA A 142 3.74 5.23 -23.66
N LEU A 143 4.03 5.76 -24.84
CA LEU A 143 5.05 5.21 -25.74
C LEU A 143 6.47 5.45 -25.19
N ALA A 144 6.71 6.59 -24.55
CA ALA A 144 7.98 6.88 -23.88
C ALA A 144 8.26 5.83 -22.77
N GLU A 145 7.27 5.51 -21.94
CA GLU A 145 7.38 4.47 -20.92
C GLU A 145 7.69 3.08 -21.50
N GLU A 146 7.06 2.72 -22.64
CA GLU A 146 7.36 1.46 -23.34
C GLU A 146 8.80 1.38 -23.81
N MET A 147 9.35 2.47 -24.34
CA MET A 147 10.75 2.52 -24.79
C MET A 147 11.71 2.28 -23.63
N LEU A 148 11.48 2.90 -22.46
CA LEU A 148 12.32 2.69 -21.28
C LEU A 148 12.22 1.26 -20.74
N ARG A 149 11.01 0.70 -20.66
CA ARG A 149 10.80 -0.70 -20.26
C ARG A 149 11.45 -1.68 -21.24
N HIS A 150 11.38 -1.38 -22.53
CA HIS A 150 12.06 -2.20 -23.56
C HIS A 150 13.57 -2.14 -23.39
N GLN A 151 14.14 -0.94 -23.20
CA GLN A 151 15.58 -0.78 -22.96
C GLN A 151 16.04 -1.57 -21.73
N ALA A 152 15.27 -1.54 -20.64
CA ALA A 152 15.62 -2.29 -19.44
C ALA A 152 15.63 -3.82 -19.64
N LYS A 153 14.84 -4.35 -20.57
CA LYS A 153 14.81 -5.78 -20.90
C LYS A 153 16.03 -6.24 -21.72
N ILE A 154 16.56 -5.37 -22.56
CA ILE A 154 17.67 -5.69 -23.48
C ILE A 154 19.02 -5.15 -22.98
N GLY A 155 19.02 -4.22 -22.03
CA GLY A 155 20.21 -3.62 -21.44
C GLY A 155 20.80 -4.45 -20.31
N THR A 156 21.73 -3.86 -19.58
CA THR A 156 22.44 -4.47 -18.45
C THR A 156 21.88 -4.01 -17.11
N SER A 157 22.17 -4.77 -16.04
CA SER A 157 21.79 -4.36 -14.69
C SER A 157 22.49 -3.06 -14.23
N SER A 158 23.67 -2.75 -14.77
CA SER A 158 24.40 -1.51 -14.48
C SER A 158 23.72 -0.26 -15.06
N GLU A 159 23.01 -0.38 -16.19
CA GLU A 159 22.26 0.72 -16.80
C GLU A 159 20.93 1.00 -16.07
N HIS A 160 20.47 0.06 -15.29
CA HIS A 160 19.09 0.02 -14.78
C HIS A 160 18.75 1.23 -13.91
N HIS A 161 19.63 1.60 -12.99
CA HIS A 161 19.42 2.76 -12.11
C HIS A 161 19.37 4.07 -12.92
N ALA A 162 20.23 4.23 -13.93
CA ALA A 162 20.20 5.38 -14.80
C ALA A 162 18.91 5.48 -15.64
N LEU A 163 18.32 4.34 -16.03
CA LEU A 163 16.99 4.33 -16.67
C LEU A 163 15.88 4.80 -15.72
N ILE A 164 15.95 4.47 -14.43
CA ILE A 164 15.01 5.00 -13.41
C ILE A 164 15.15 6.53 -13.34
N GLU A 165 16.38 7.05 -13.32
CA GLU A 165 16.63 8.50 -13.29
C GLU A 165 16.10 9.21 -14.54
N VAL A 166 16.22 8.58 -15.72
CA VAL A 166 15.60 9.10 -16.95
C VAL A 166 14.07 9.16 -16.80
N ALA A 167 13.45 8.09 -16.26
CA ALA A 167 12.00 8.06 -16.06
C ALA A 167 11.53 9.16 -15.09
N LYS A 168 12.27 9.40 -14.00
CA LYS A 168 12.00 10.51 -13.05
C LYS A 168 12.08 11.86 -13.73
N LYS A 169 13.15 12.15 -14.47
CA LYS A 169 13.36 13.43 -15.18
C LYS A 169 12.30 13.71 -16.23
N LEU A 170 11.81 12.69 -16.90
CA LEU A 170 10.76 12.79 -17.91
C LEU A 170 9.34 12.78 -17.34
N ASP A 171 9.18 12.74 -16.01
CA ASP A 171 7.88 12.61 -15.33
C ASP A 171 7.05 11.41 -15.83
N LEU A 172 7.72 10.25 -15.92
CA LEU A 172 7.17 8.97 -16.38
C LEU A 172 7.03 7.97 -15.19
N PRO A 173 6.11 8.23 -14.24
CA PRO A 173 6.04 7.46 -13.01
C PRO A 173 5.66 5.99 -13.21
N GLY A 174 4.91 5.66 -14.27
CA GLY A 174 4.61 4.28 -14.62
C GLY A 174 5.86 3.50 -15.05
N ALA A 175 6.78 4.11 -15.80
CA ALA A 175 8.07 3.51 -16.13
C ALA A 175 8.96 3.42 -14.89
N GLN A 176 9.07 4.49 -14.09
CA GLN A 176 9.84 4.50 -12.85
C GLN A 176 9.41 3.35 -11.93
N MET A 177 8.11 3.22 -11.65
CA MET A 177 7.55 2.18 -10.78
C MET A 177 7.85 0.77 -11.34
N TRP A 178 7.68 0.58 -12.64
CA TRP A 178 7.95 -0.70 -13.28
C TRP A 178 9.44 -1.06 -13.19
N LEU A 179 10.32 -0.13 -13.54
CA LEU A 179 11.77 -0.32 -13.46
C LEU A 179 12.20 -0.67 -12.03
N ALA A 180 11.71 0.06 -11.03
CA ALA A 180 12.08 -0.16 -9.64
C ALA A 180 11.65 -1.53 -9.08
N ASN A 181 10.61 -2.14 -9.65
CA ASN A 181 10.08 -3.43 -9.15
C ASN A 181 10.45 -4.63 -10.03
N PHE A 182 10.77 -4.43 -11.33
CA PHE A 182 10.99 -5.50 -12.31
C PHE A 182 12.35 -5.37 -13.01
N GLY A 183 13.36 -4.91 -12.28
CA GLY A 183 14.72 -4.83 -12.78
C GLY A 183 15.36 -6.18 -13.05
N GLN A 184 16.43 -6.18 -13.85
CA GLN A 184 17.25 -7.37 -14.06
C GLN A 184 17.92 -7.84 -12.76
N PRO A 185 18.28 -9.14 -12.63
CA PRO A 185 19.03 -9.63 -11.48
C PRO A 185 20.27 -8.76 -11.21
N GLY A 186 20.43 -8.31 -9.96
CA GLY A 186 21.50 -7.41 -9.55
C GLY A 186 21.22 -5.91 -9.72
N ALA A 187 20.12 -5.54 -10.36
CA ALA A 187 19.67 -4.14 -10.38
C ALA A 187 19.27 -3.68 -8.97
N ARG A 188 19.62 -2.43 -8.66
CA ARG A 188 19.30 -1.79 -7.36
C ARG A 188 18.26 -0.71 -7.59
N ALA A 189 17.32 -0.62 -6.66
CA ALA A 189 16.33 0.46 -6.58
C ALA A 189 16.09 0.81 -5.12
N ASP A 190 16.04 2.10 -4.84
CA ASP A 190 15.77 2.62 -3.50
C ASP A 190 14.25 2.71 -3.23
N ALA A 191 13.87 3.05 -2.00
CA ALA A 191 12.47 3.30 -1.67
C ALA A 191 11.87 4.42 -2.52
N ALA A 192 12.61 5.51 -2.73
CA ALA A 192 12.18 6.63 -3.57
C ALA A 192 11.93 6.23 -5.04
N ASP A 193 12.64 5.23 -5.55
CA ASP A 193 12.43 4.71 -6.90
C ASP A 193 11.09 3.97 -7.03
N ARG A 194 10.73 3.21 -5.98
CA ARG A 194 9.48 2.45 -5.92
C ARG A 194 8.23 3.28 -5.62
N TYR A 195 8.41 4.53 -5.21
CA TYR A 195 7.31 5.43 -4.86
C TYR A 195 7.40 6.73 -5.65
N PRO A 196 7.01 6.73 -6.94
CA PRO A 196 7.05 7.91 -7.79
C PRO A 196 6.27 9.08 -7.20
N ASN A 197 6.83 10.27 -7.30
CA ASN A 197 6.18 11.51 -6.86
C ASN A 197 6.05 12.48 -8.04
N PRO A 198 5.13 12.21 -9.00
CA PRO A 198 4.96 13.06 -10.17
C PRO A 198 4.37 14.43 -9.80
N ARG A 199 4.61 15.43 -10.65
CA ARG A 199 4.11 16.80 -10.49
C ARG A 199 2.62 16.92 -10.83
N TRP A 200 1.84 15.89 -10.57
CA TRP A 200 0.41 15.90 -10.87
C TRP A 200 -0.38 16.42 -9.68
N ALA A 201 -1.44 17.15 -9.98
CA ALA A 201 -2.41 17.59 -8.98
C ALA A 201 -3.83 17.45 -9.54
N PRO A 202 -4.83 17.29 -8.67
CA PRO A 202 -6.24 17.34 -9.09
C PRO A 202 -6.60 18.64 -9.78
N LEU A 203 -7.66 18.66 -10.57
CA LEU A 203 -8.13 19.85 -11.30
C LEU A 203 -8.32 21.07 -10.41
N ASN A 204 -8.90 20.85 -9.22
CA ASN A 204 -9.22 21.91 -8.25
C ASN A 204 -8.24 21.94 -7.06
N GLY A 205 -7.02 21.39 -7.24
CA GLY A 205 -6.03 21.27 -6.19
C GLY A 205 -6.35 20.15 -5.19
N TRP A 206 -5.43 19.96 -4.25
CA TRP A 206 -5.52 18.90 -3.25
C TRP A 206 -6.54 19.26 -2.15
N ARG A 207 -7.42 18.32 -1.82
CA ARG A 207 -8.36 18.36 -0.69
C ARG A 207 -8.16 17.19 0.27
N VAL A 208 -7.42 16.16 -0.18
CA VAL A 208 -6.94 15.06 0.66
C VAL A 208 -5.42 15.09 0.70
N ASP A 209 -4.83 14.43 1.69
CA ASP A 209 -3.38 14.28 1.75
C ASP A 209 -2.88 13.61 0.44
N PRO A 210 -1.98 14.26 -0.32
CA PRO A 210 -1.39 13.67 -1.53
C PRO A 210 -0.76 12.30 -1.29
N ALA A 211 -0.15 12.06 -0.11
CA ALA A 211 0.40 10.77 0.27
C ALA A 211 -0.67 9.68 0.29
N LEU A 212 -1.89 9.99 0.77
CA LEU A 212 -3.01 9.06 0.72
C LEU A 212 -3.47 8.82 -0.72
N ALA A 213 -3.62 9.86 -1.52
CA ALA A 213 -4.04 9.73 -2.91
C ALA A 213 -3.05 8.89 -3.73
N PHE A 214 -1.75 9.18 -3.64
CA PHE A 214 -0.73 8.35 -4.31
C PHE A 214 -0.60 6.96 -3.71
N GLY A 215 -0.90 6.79 -2.41
CA GLY A 215 -1.04 5.47 -1.80
C GLY A 215 -2.11 4.60 -2.49
N HIS A 216 -3.24 5.20 -2.87
CA HIS A 216 -4.25 4.55 -3.72
C HIS A 216 -3.74 4.32 -5.14
N VAL A 217 -3.10 5.31 -5.79
CA VAL A 217 -2.57 5.18 -7.17
C VAL A 217 -1.59 3.99 -7.28
N VAL A 218 -0.68 3.84 -6.32
CA VAL A 218 0.23 2.68 -6.26
C VAL A 218 -0.56 1.39 -6.22
N GLN A 219 -1.58 1.29 -5.38
CA GLN A 219 -2.36 0.07 -5.19
C GLN A 219 -3.28 -0.24 -6.39
N GLU A 220 -3.86 0.79 -7.00
CA GLU A 220 -4.88 0.66 -8.05
C GLU A 220 -4.30 0.42 -9.44
N SER A 221 -3.22 1.08 -9.80
CA SER A 221 -2.76 1.10 -11.20
C SER A 221 -1.25 0.99 -11.39
N LEU A 222 -0.46 1.07 -10.32
CA LEU A 222 1.00 1.24 -10.43
C LEU A 222 1.36 2.40 -11.38
N PHE A 223 0.64 3.53 -11.27
CA PHE A 223 0.75 4.73 -12.11
C PHE A 223 0.41 4.54 -13.59
N LYS A 224 -0.26 3.45 -13.97
CA LYS A 224 -0.70 3.26 -15.36
C LYS A 224 -1.93 4.12 -15.66
N ARG A 225 -1.77 5.24 -16.37
CA ARG A 225 -2.83 6.21 -16.71
C ARG A 225 -4.01 5.58 -17.47
N SER A 226 -3.74 4.60 -18.34
CA SER A 226 -4.73 3.92 -19.18
C SER A 226 -5.20 2.59 -18.59
N ALA A 227 -5.00 2.34 -17.27
CA ALA A 227 -5.45 1.10 -16.65
C ALA A 227 -6.97 0.98 -16.74
N ILE A 228 -7.46 -0.20 -17.12
CA ILE A 228 -8.89 -0.54 -17.15
C ILE A 228 -9.03 -1.89 -16.45
N SER A 229 -9.87 -1.93 -15.39
CA SER A 229 -10.14 -3.18 -14.69
C SER A 229 -11.17 -4.03 -15.43
N PRO A 230 -11.30 -5.33 -15.12
CA PRO A 230 -12.34 -6.19 -15.67
C PRO A 230 -13.76 -5.68 -15.43
N VAL A 231 -13.97 -4.90 -14.36
CA VAL A 231 -15.26 -4.29 -14.03
C VAL A 231 -15.43 -2.86 -14.57
N GLY A 232 -14.49 -2.41 -15.42
CA GLY A 232 -14.56 -1.15 -16.13
C GLY A 232 -14.14 0.09 -15.34
N ALA A 233 -13.45 -0.05 -14.20
CA ALA A 233 -12.78 1.07 -13.52
C ALA A 233 -11.61 1.58 -14.37
N VAL A 234 -11.33 2.90 -14.36
CA VAL A 234 -10.41 3.53 -15.30
C VAL A 234 -9.40 4.41 -14.59
N GLY A 235 -8.17 4.37 -15.07
CA GLY A 235 -7.09 5.33 -14.78
C GLY A 235 -6.36 5.08 -13.47
N LEU A 236 -5.65 6.10 -13.01
CA LEU A 236 -4.70 6.03 -11.89
C LEU A 236 -5.31 5.49 -10.60
N MET A 237 -6.47 6.00 -10.22
CA MET A 237 -7.20 5.64 -8.99
C MET A 237 -8.38 4.68 -9.26
N GLN A 238 -8.45 4.06 -10.45
CA GLN A 238 -9.46 3.08 -10.84
C GLN A 238 -10.89 3.51 -10.51
N VAL A 239 -11.25 4.73 -10.92
CA VAL A 239 -12.59 5.26 -10.69
C VAL A 239 -13.57 4.68 -11.70
N ARG A 240 -14.73 4.20 -11.24
CA ARG A 240 -15.79 3.70 -12.14
C ARG A 240 -16.43 4.86 -12.88
N PRO A 241 -16.68 4.74 -14.20
CA PRO A 241 -17.26 5.82 -15.01
C PRO A 241 -18.56 6.40 -14.47
N GLY A 242 -19.45 5.55 -13.94
CA GLY A 242 -20.69 6.01 -13.31
C GLY A 242 -20.46 6.86 -12.08
N THR A 243 -19.55 6.42 -11.19
CA THR A 243 -19.16 7.22 -10.00
C THR A 243 -18.53 8.54 -10.40
N ALA A 244 -17.63 8.54 -11.40
CA ALA A 244 -17.02 9.77 -11.91
C ALA A 244 -18.06 10.73 -12.50
N GLN A 245 -19.05 10.22 -13.23
CA GLN A 245 -20.14 11.01 -13.79
C GLN A 245 -20.99 11.68 -12.70
N ASP A 246 -21.32 10.94 -11.63
CA ASP A 246 -22.10 11.48 -10.50
C ASP A 246 -21.32 12.56 -9.75
N ILE A 247 -20.03 12.33 -9.49
CA ILE A 247 -19.14 13.33 -8.88
C ILE A 247 -19.02 14.58 -9.76
N ALA A 248 -18.76 14.38 -11.05
CA ALA A 248 -18.62 15.49 -12.00
C ALA A 248 -19.89 16.34 -12.10
N ARG A 249 -21.06 15.68 -12.13
CA ARG A 249 -22.37 16.38 -12.10
C ARG A 249 -22.55 17.18 -10.84
N ALA A 250 -22.25 16.60 -9.68
CA ALA A 250 -22.38 17.28 -8.38
C ALA A 250 -21.41 18.47 -8.23
N ALA A 251 -20.24 18.40 -8.85
CA ALA A 251 -19.20 19.44 -8.80
C ALA A 251 -19.24 20.40 -10.01
N ASN A 252 -20.20 20.24 -10.93
CA ASN A 252 -20.30 20.99 -12.19
C ASN A 252 -19.00 20.98 -13.02
N ILE A 253 -18.37 19.79 -13.11
CA ILE A 253 -17.15 19.57 -13.91
C ILE A 253 -17.54 18.91 -15.25
N PRO A 254 -17.08 19.45 -16.39
CA PRO A 254 -17.24 18.76 -17.66
C PRO A 254 -16.61 17.36 -17.64
N TYR A 255 -17.37 16.35 -18.02
CA TYR A 255 -16.95 14.95 -17.91
C TYR A 255 -17.14 14.19 -19.22
N SER A 256 -16.13 13.40 -19.56
CA SER A 256 -16.23 12.29 -20.51
C SER A 256 -15.46 11.08 -19.97
N ARG A 257 -15.84 9.87 -20.40
CA ARG A 257 -15.12 8.65 -19.98
C ARG A 257 -13.64 8.69 -20.37
N ALA A 258 -13.32 9.25 -21.54
CA ALA A 258 -11.94 9.39 -22.02
C ALA A 258 -11.10 10.29 -21.10
N ALA A 259 -11.70 11.30 -20.48
CA ALA A 259 -11.00 12.20 -19.55
C ALA A 259 -10.47 11.48 -18.30
N LEU A 260 -10.95 10.29 -17.96
CA LEU A 260 -10.42 9.50 -16.84
C LEU A 260 -9.00 8.96 -17.06
N THR A 261 -8.45 9.05 -18.28
CA THR A 261 -7.04 8.74 -18.53
C THR A 261 -6.12 9.95 -18.31
N ASP A 262 -6.69 11.14 -18.17
CA ASP A 262 -5.95 12.32 -17.75
C ASP A 262 -5.66 12.28 -16.24
N PRO A 263 -4.39 12.42 -15.82
CA PRO A 263 -4.02 12.34 -14.41
C PRO A 263 -4.77 13.33 -13.52
N ARG A 264 -4.95 14.58 -13.96
CA ARG A 264 -5.59 15.64 -13.18
C ARG A 264 -7.07 15.34 -12.95
N MET A 265 -7.76 14.90 -14.01
CA MET A 265 -9.17 14.49 -13.91
C MET A 265 -9.32 13.25 -13.04
N ASN A 266 -8.47 12.24 -13.21
CA ASN A 266 -8.57 11.00 -12.45
C ASN A 266 -8.29 11.22 -10.95
N LEU A 267 -7.27 12.02 -10.61
CA LEU A 267 -6.99 12.43 -9.23
C LEU A 267 -8.14 13.25 -8.63
N GLU A 268 -8.78 14.14 -9.41
CA GLU A 268 -9.95 14.90 -8.96
C GLU A 268 -11.12 13.97 -8.61
N MET A 269 -11.44 13.03 -9.49
CA MET A 269 -12.52 12.06 -9.26
C MET A 269 -12.19 11.13 -8.09
N GLY A 270 -10.94 10.66 -8.01
CA GLY A 270 -10.48 9.78 -6.93
C GLY A 270 -10.52 10.45 -5.57
N GLN A 271 -9.98 11.68 -5.42
CA GLN A 271 -10.03 12.38 -4.13
C GLN A 271 -11.48 12.73 -3.72
N SER A 272 -12.33 13.09 -4.68
CA SER A 272 -13.75 13.34 -4.41
C SER A 272 -14.45 12.08 -3.91
N PHE A 273 -14.10 10.92 -4.47
CA PHE A 273 -14.63 9.63 -3.99
C PHE A 273 -14.13 9.28 -2.59
N ILE A 274 -12.85 9.54 -2.27
CA ILE A 274 -12.31 9.39 -0.90
C ILE A 274 -13.10 10.29 0.08
N GLU A 275 -13.34 11.56 -0.28
CA GLU A 275 -14.11 12.49 0.56
C GLU A 275 -15.55 12.01 0.77
N MET A 276 -16.17 11.44 -0.27
CA MET A 276 -17.51 10.85 -0.17
C MET A 276 -17.52 9.66 0.81
N MET A 277 -16.52 8.77 0.74
CA MET A 277 -16.39 7.66 1.68
C MET A 277 -16.12 8.16 3.11
N ARG A 278 -15.31 9.20 3.29
CA ARG A 278 -15.09 9.83 4.60
C ARG A 278 -16.39 10.32 5.26
N ARG A 279 -17.30 10.89 4.47
CA ARG A 279 -18.57 11.43 4.97
C ARG A 279 -19.63 10.35 5.21
N SER A 280 -19.41 9.13 4.74
CA SER A 280 -20.31 8.00 4.96
C SER A 280 -20.39 7.64 6.44
N SER A 281 -21.60 7.43 6.97
CA SER A 281 -21.80 6.98 8.35
C SER A 281 -21.14 5.63 8.65
N SER A 282 -20.95 4.79 7.63
CA SER A 282 -20.29 3.48 7.77
C SER A 282 -18.81 3.57 8.17
N THR A 283 -18.15 4.70 7.92
CA THR A 283 -16.72 4.86 8.19
C THR A 283 -16.43 5.56 9.51
N ALA A 284 -17.38 6.32 10.05
CA ALA A 284 -17.20 7.17 11.24
C ALA A 284 -15.94 8.06 11.17
N GLY A 285 -15.49 8.41 9.95
CA GLY A 285 -14.27 9.17 9.72
C GLY A 285 -12.97 8.42 10.07
N GLN A 286 -13.03 7.12 10.32
CA GLN A 286 -11.87 6.28 10.62
C GLN A 286 -11.16 5.88 9.33
N LEU A 287 -9.87 6.22 9.21
CA LEU A 287 -9.12 6.07 7.96
C LEU A 287 -9.13 4.64 7.40
N PRO A 288 -8.92 3.55 8.18
CA PRO A 288 -8.98 2.18 7.63
C PRO A 288 -10.35 1.83 7.02
N ARG A 289 -11.44 2.35 7.63
CA ARG A 289 -12.81 2.14 7.12
C ARG A 289 -13.07 2.96 5.86
N VAL A 290 -12.51 4.16 5.77
CA VAL A 290 -12.58 5.00 4.54
C VAL A 290 -11.89 4.28 3.38
N ILE A 291 -10.67 3.78 3.60
CA ILE A 291 -9.91 3.01 2.61
C ILE A 291 -10.66 1.72 2.21
N ALA A 292 -11.21 1.00 3.18
CA ALA A 292 -12.02 -0.19 2.91
C ALA A 292 -13.28 0.14 2.09
N SER A 293 -13.93 1.27 2.38
CA SER A 293 -15.11 1.72 1.63
C SER A 293 -14.79 2.16 0.22
N TYR A 294 -13.58 2.64 -0.02
CA TYR A 294 -13.11 2.95 -1.38
C TYR A 294 -13.09 1.69 -2.27
N ASN A 295 -12.53 0.60 -1.76
CA ASN A 295 -12.41 -0.67 -2.49
C ASN A 295 -13.71 -1.48 -2.52
N ALA A 296 -14.34 -1.71 -1.37
CA ALA A 296 -15.50 -2.59 -1.24
C ALA A 296 -16.87 -1.88 -1.34
N GLY A 297 -16.87 -0.54 -1.27
CA GLY A 297 -18.08 0.26 -1.11
C GLY A 297 -18.52 0.39 0.36
N PRO A 298 -19.38 1.39 0.66
CA PRO A 298 -19.79 1.69 2.04
C PRO A 298 -20.73 0.63 2.65
N LEU A 299 -21.55 -0.07 1.86
CA LEU A 299 -22.51 -1.06 2.38
C LEU A 299 -21.85 -2.30 3.00
N PRO A 300 -20.86 -2.95 2.38
CA PRO A 300 -20.09 -4.00 3.04
C PRO A 300 -19.44 -3.51 4.34
N VAL A 301 -18.82 -2.33 4.32
CA VAL A 301 -18.13 -1.78 5.51
C VAL A 301 -19.11 -1.51 6.66
N ALA A 302 -20.32 -1.06 6.36
CA ALA A 302 -21.39 -0.93 7.37
C ALA A 302 -21.72 -2.29 8.03
N ARG A 303 -21.77 -3.37 7.26
CA ARG A 303 -21.99 -4.73 7.80
C ARG A 303 -20.82 -5.22 8.65
N TRP A 304 -19.61 -4.77 8.38
CA TRP A 304 -18.40 -5.13 9.13
C TRP A 304 -18.26 -4.36 10.45
N ALA A 305 -19.18 -3.46 10.76
CA ALA A 305 -19.25 -2.81 12.08
C ALA A 305 -19.47 -3.80 13.23
N SER A 306 -20.05 -4.99 12.94
CA SER A 306 -20.24 -6.06 13.92
C SER A 306 -19.00 -6.95 14.16
N ILE A 307 -17.89 -6.72 13.47
CA ILE A 307 -16.65 -7.46 13.70
C ILE A 307 -16.18 -7.24 15.13
N ASN A 308 -15.94 -8.35 15.83
CA ASN A 308 -15.33 -8.30 17.17
C ASN A 308 -13.83 -7.98 17.06
N ASP A 309 -13.53 -6.70 16.96
CA ASP A 309 -12.17 -6.17 16.88
C ASP A 309 -11.58 -5.78 18.25
N LYS A 310 -12.34 -5.94 19.32
CA LYS A 310 -11.94 -5.53 20.69
C LYS A 310 -11.44 -4.08 20.78
N GLY A 311 -11.87 -3.21 19.88
CA GLY A 311 -11.44 -1.82 19.77
C GLY A 311 -10.09 -1.62 19.06
N ASP A 312 -9.50 -2.68 18.52
CA ASP A 312 -8.19 -2.66 17.87
C ASP A 312 -8.32 -2.59 16.34
N PRO A 313 -7.87 -1.50 15.69
CA PRO A 313 -7.94 -1.35 14.25
C PRO A 313 -7.16 -2.41 13.48
N LEU A 314 -6.05 -2.92 14.02
CA LEU A 314 -5.29 -3.98 13.38
C LEU A 314 -6.07 -5.30 13.35
N LEU A 315 -6.74 -5.62 14.44
CA LEU A 315 -7.58 -6.81 14.51
C LEU A 315 -8.79 -6.70 13.58
N TRP A 316 -9.36 -5.49 13.44
CA TRP A 316 -10.42 -5.23 12.46
C TRP A 316 -9.93 -5.47 11.04
N VAL A 317 -8.77 -4.92 10.65
CA VAL A 317 -8.17 -5.10 9.33
C VAL A 317 -7.99 -6.58 9.01
N GLU A 318 -7.41 -7.36 9.93
CA GLU A 318 -7.20 -8.80 9.76
C GLU A 318 -8.50 -9.62 9.74
N SER A 319 -9.61 -9.02 10.16
CA SER A 319 -10.93 -9.66 10.22
C SER A 319 -11.84 -9.26 9.07
N ILE A 320 -11.41 -8.40 8.15
CA ILE A 320 -12.20 -8.02 6.97
C ILE A 320 -12.56 -9.28 6.17
N PRO A 321 -13.87 -9.56 5.92
CA PRO A 321 -14.29 -10.78 5.22
C PRO A 321 -13.81 -10.87 3.77
N TYR A 322 -13.80 -9.75 3.05
CA TYR A 322 -13.32 -9.72 1.68
C TYR A 322 -11.79 -9.73 1.66
N TRP A 323 -11.22 -10.81 1.13
CA TRP A 323 -9.77 -11.00 1.14
C TRP A 323 -9.06 -9.89 0.36
N GLU A 324 -9.61 -9.45 -0.76
CA GLU A 324 -9.06 -8.33 -1.55
C GLU A 324 -8.96 -7.07 -0.70
N THR A 325 -10.05 -6.68 -0.03
CA THR A 325 -10.09 -5.49 0.82
C THR A 325 -9.18 -5.63 2.04
N ARG A 326 -9.03 -6.83 2.58
CA ARG A 326 -8.11 -7.13 3.68
C ARG A 326 -6.65 -6.88 3.31
N TYR A 327 -6.27 -7.12 2.05
CA TYR A 327 -4.95 -6.75 1.52
C TYR A 327 -4.87 -5.28 1.11
N TYR A 328 -5.95 -4.73 0.59
CA TYR A 328 -6.01 -3.36 0.09
C TYR A 328 -5.75 -2.34 1.19
N VAL A 329 -6.43 -2.47 2.33
CA VAL A 329 -6.33 -1.51 3.44
C VAL A 329 -4.89 -1.34 3.96
N PRO A 330 -4.18 -2.39 4.37
CA PRO A 330 -2.80 -2.25 4.82
C PRO A 330 -1.85 -1.80 3.71
N SER A 331 -2.11 -2.16 2.45
CA SER A 331 -1.29 -1.71 1.32
C SER A 331 -1.39 -0.21 1.11
N VAL A 332 -2.59 0.37 1.12
CA VAL A 332 -2.78 1.82 0.97
C VAL A 332 -2.20 2.58 2.17
N LEU A 333 -2.43 2.11 3.40
CA LEU A 333 -1.85 2.70 4.60
C LEU A 333 -0.32 2.68 4.56
N ARG A 334 0.28 1.54 4.24
CA ARG A 334 1.73 1.40 4.05
C ARG A 334 2.25 2.39 3.02
N ASN A 335 1.64 2.43 1.84
CA ASN A 335 2.05 3.33 0.77
C ASN A 335 1.99 4.80 1.20
N MET A 336 0.91 5.20 1.87
CA MET A 336 0.76 6.54 2.43
C MET A 336 1.90 6.86 3.42
N TRP A 337 2.19 5.97 4.37
CA TRP A 337 3.24 6.19 5.36
C TRP A 337 4.65 6.22 4.72
N VAL A 338 4.88 5.42 3.68
CA VAL A 338 6.14 5.48 2.93
C VAL A 338 6.29 6.84 2.23
N TYR A 339 5.23 7.35 1.57
CA TYR A 339 5.27 8.71 1.00
C TYR A 339 5.54 9.77 2.05
N GLN A 340 4.88 9.70 3.21
CA GLN A 340 5.12 10.62 4.32
C GLN A 340 6.58 10.53 4.81
N GLY A 341 7.11 9.32 4.96
CA GLY A 341 8.51 9.09 5.38
C GLY A 341 9.53 9.63 4.37
N LEU A 342 9.34 9.41 3.07
CA LEU A 342 10.19 9.96 2.01
C LEU A 342 10.17 11.49 2.00
N ASN A 343 9.02 12.10 2.28
CA ASN A 343 8.85 13.55 2.34
C ASN A 343 9.21 14.17 3.70
N LYS A 344 9.76 13.37 4.64
CA LYS A 344 10.13 13.79 6.00
C LYS A 344 8.95 14.39 6.80
N GLN A 345 7.73 13.95 6.48
CA GLN A 345 6.50 14.34 7.16
C GLN A 345 6.23 13.42 8.35
N ASP A 346 5.47 13.92 9.30
CA ASP A 346 4.96 13.10 10.39
C ASP A 346 3.82 12.21 9.91
N ALA A 347 3.72 11.01 10.48
CA ALA A 347 2.71 10.02 10.16
C ALA A 347 1.78 9.74 11.36
N PRO A 348 0.88 10.68 11.72
CA PRO A 348 0.05 10.54 12.93
C PRO A 348 -0.88 9.32 12.89
N THR A 349 -1.27 8.89 11.69
CA THR A 349 -2.10 7.69 11.53
C THR A 349 -1.29 6.40 11.77
N LEU A 350 -0.01 6.36 11.40
CA LEU A 350 0.91 5.28 11.75
C LEU A 350 1.07 5.18 13.28
N LYS A 351 1.32 6.31 13.94
CA LYS A 351 1.42 6.37 15.39
C LYS A 351 0.15 5.86 16.07
N SER A 352 -1.03 6.32 15.64
CA SER A 352 -2.30 5.85 16.19
C SER A 352 -2.48 4.34 16.04
N MET A 353 -2.14 3.79 14.87
CA MET A 353 -2.22 2.34 14.61
C MET A 353 -1.22 1.55 15.45
N ALA A 354 0.01 2.05 15.65
CA ALA A 354 1.02 1.43 16.50
C ALA A 354 0.61 1.42 17.98
N GLU A 355 -0.16 2.43 18.41
CA GLU A 355 -0.75 2.53 19.74
C GLU A 355 -2.10 1.78 19.85
N HIS A 356 -2.49 1.00 18.84
CA HIS A 356 -3.75 0.26 18.75
C HIS A 356 -5.00 1.13 18.87
N ARG A 357 -4.89 2.40 18.47
CA ARG A 357 -5.99 3.36 18.42
C ARG A 357 -6.47 3.56 16.99
N TRP A 358 -7.76 3.72 16.81
CA TRP A 358 -8.35 4.00 15.51
C TRP A 358 -7.84 5.34 14.97
N PRO A 359 -7.12 5.37 13.84
CA PRO A 359 -6.69 6.61 13.24
C PRO A 359 -7.87 7.31 12.57
N THR A 360 -8.00 8.60 12.85
CA THR A 360 -8.96 9.46 12.13
C THR A 360 -8.42 9.80 10.75
N PHE A 361 -9.33 10.17 9.85
CA PHE A 361 -8.95 10.67 8.54
C PHE A 361 -8.08 11.94 8.69
N PRO A 362 -6.94 12.05 8.01
CA PRO A 362 -6.07 13.23 8.13
C PRO A 362 -6.77 14.46 7.57
N THR A 363 -6.78 15.56 8.35
CA THR A 363 -7.42 16.83 8.00
C THR A 363 -6.44 17.86 7.44
N GLY A 364 -5.14 17.68 7.66
CA GLY A 364 -4.09 18.53 7.10
C GLY A 364 -3.72 18.09 5.69
N ILE A 365 -3.51 19.06 4.80
CA ILE A 365 -2.95 18.83 3.46
C ILE A 365 -1.50 19.27 3.52
N THR A 366 -0.59 18.32 3.46
CA THR A 366 0.85 18.60 3.39
C THR A 366 1.33 18.27 1.98
N ALA A 367 1.81 19.28 1.25
CA ALA A 367 2.33 19.07 -0.09
C ALA A 367 3.53 18.11 -0.07
N LEU A 368 3.57 17.18 -1.01
CA LEU A 368 4.75 16.36 -1.24
C LEU A 368 5.87 17.24 -1.81
N ARG A 369 7.11 17.00 -1.39
CA ARG A 369 8.28 17.69 -1.92
C ARG A 369 8.68 17.06 -3.26
N HIS A 370 8.88 17.88 -4.26
CA HIS A 370 9.31 17.45 -5.59
C HIS A 370 10.81 17.65 -5.76
#